data_938dc7ad0f0bb3f99ea78320696ee446
#
_entry.id   938dc7ad0f0bb3f99ea78320696ee446
#
_cell.length_a   1.000
_cell.length_b   1.000
_cell.length_c   1.000
_cell.angle_alpha   90.00
_cell.angle_beta   90.00
_cell.angle_gamma   90.00
#
_symmetry.space_group_name_H-M   'P 1'
#
loop_
_entity.id
_entity.type
_entity.pdbx_description
1 polymer ?
#
loop_
_entity_poly.entity_id
_entity_poly.type
_entity_poly.pdbx_seq_one_letter_code
_entity_poly.pdbx_strand_id
1 'polypeptide(L)'
;MNSFLPPLSDDILRQYNFFELYPFDGGGCFINRELVGTIDDAEFTKRILDGGALDDFGPLDDIDFLKFEHWRTIEKSCWINRMYFIVPIARQYALTHDERLAKTLRQILIRFALTYHAPQSQKEIVDLEARVLYSRDHDYNSHGPEFDGPADYQWFDFQPASRIIHILHAMHFMKDSQSFSDADRELIDELVRIHARNINWAETGGNELSPGNHQALRGTALFYAAYAFRDEPEAAEWADTAMTICNYHITRDFLPDGMLIDLSPSYHFFETWISRDAFILASRLGREFPAATKERLSRAYDACRVFRQPDGRSTVINDGYPLDLDTFLETLPPAETADKPATILPDASIAIWRKPGTFMLFDCSPLLGEFSHFHAGKQAVTLFFGNRPFLSDSNCCSYDDDDFATWFKQPEAHSTLLVNGRGESVIEGRYHWIAASKTTLHPWDGNSISSDMDGASPEWNDVRWTRIVTMADDTMTVKDIIHKSTTADFTLVFNLHPDVKAVIDGTKATLSNDGVTVRAEFGAPVEAVQATGYQGYRKVPSTQLRVHFKGMADVTTVSSFNRF
;
A
#
# COMPACT_ATOMS: atom_id res chain seq x y z
N MET A 1 16.57 34.19 1.10
CA MET A 1 15.69 33.06 0.73
C MET A 1 15.18 32.40 1.98
N ASN A 2 13.88 32.43 2.15
CA ASN A 2 13.25 31.69 3.25
C ASN A 2 13.41 30.19 2.94
N SER A 3 13.79 29.41 3.92
CA SER A 3 13.88 27.96 3.79
C SER A 3 12.48 27.44 3.45
N PHE A 4 12.33 26.83 2.28
CA PHE A 4 11.05 26.39 1.75
C PHE A 4 10.34 25.40 2.65
N LEU A 5 11.00 24.48 3.20
CA LEU A 5 10.38 23.63 4.15
C LEU A 5 10.67 24.18 5.52
N PRO A 6 9.59 24.40 6.31
CA PRO A 6 9.83 24.32 7.69
C PRO A 6 10.58 23.03 7.89
N PRO A 7 11.46 22.94 8.78
CA PRO A 7 11.86 21.68 9.27
C PRO A 7 10.58 21.00 9.84
N LEU A 8 9.87 20.22 9.04
CA LEU A 8 9.51 18.91 9.48
C LEU A 8 10.79 18.49 10.16
N SER A 9 10.87 18.31 11.45
CA SER A 9 12.13 18.23 12.19
C SER A 9 13.20 17.66 11.27
N ASP A 10 14.44 18.16 11.32
CA ASP A 10 15.54 17.65 10.47
C ASP A 10 15.54 16.11 10.39
N ASP A 11 14.94 15.47 11.37
CA ASP A 11 14.76 14.04 11.50
C ASP A 11 13.74 13.48 10.50
N ILE A 12 12.64 14.16 10.20
CA ILE A 12 11.67 13.70 9.18
C ILE A 12 12.21 13.91 7.76
N LEU A 13 13.01 14.96 7.55
CA LEU A 13 13.69 15.20 6.26
C LEU A 13 14.90 14.28 6.06
N ARG A 14 15.45 13.73 7.12
CA ARG A 14 16.47 12.68 7.06
C ARG A 14 15.86 11.31 6.87
N GLN A 15 14.59 11.15 7.21
CA GLN A 15 13.85 9.94 6.98
C GLN A 15 13.43 9.88 5.51
N TYR A 16 13.36 8.68 5.01
CA TYR A 16 12.93 8.38 3.67
C TYR A 16 11.57 9.00 3.40
N ASN A 17 11.40 9.57 2.23
CA ASN A 17 10.07 9.81 1.72
C ASN A 17 9.29 8.49 1.74
N PHE A 18 8.01 8.50 2.12
CA PHE A 18 7.20 7.29 2.20
C PHE A 18 7.24 6.47 0.91
N PHE A 19 7.26 7.14 -0.25
CA PHE A 19 7.35 6.47 -1.54
C PHE A 19 8.66 5.70 -1.77
N GLU A 20 9.69 5.98 -1.01
CA GLU A 20 10.95 5.24 -1.04
C GLU A 20 10.88 4.01 -0.12
N LEU A 21 10.12 4.11 0.98
CA LEU A 21 9.81 3.00 1.87
C LEU A 21 8.73 2.09 1.29
N TYR A 22 7.94 2.61 0.37
CA TYR A 22 6.87 1.93 -0.35
C TYR A 22 7.37 1.61 -1.76
N PRO A 23 7.94 0.47 -1.98
CA PRO A 23 8.51 0.15 -3.28
C PRO A 23 7.37 -0.12 -4.24
N PHE A 24 7.20 0.79 -5.14
CA PHE A 24 6.33 0.57 -6.27
C PHE A 24 6.91 -0.55 -7.09
N ASP A 25 6.08 -1.51 -7.27
CA ASP A 25 6.35 -2.67 -8.02
C ASP A 25 6.34 -2.43 -9.50
N GLY A 26 6.85 -3.36 -10.14
CA GLY A 26 6.52 -3.64 -11.49
C GLY A 26 7.29 -2.85 -12.51
N GLY A 27 8.55 -2.56 -12.28
CA GLY A 27 9.45 -2.11 -13.35
C GLY A 27 9.36 -0.64 -13.71
N GLY A 28 8.90 0.18 -12.86
CA GLY A 28 9.12 1.62 -12.86
C GLY A 28 9.83 2.01 -11.60
N CYS A 29 10.49 1.06 -10.99
CA CYS A 29 11.21 1.33 -9.77
C CYS A 29 12.38 2.23 -10.04
N PHE A 30 12.27 3.40 -9.52
CA PHE A 30 13.29 4.43 -9.50
C PHE A 30 14.48 4.04 -8.63
N ILE A 31 14.33 2.98 -7.85
CA ILE A 31 15.35 2.40 -7.00
C ILE A 31 15.50 0.96 -7.44
N ASN A 32 16.73 0.50 -7.58
CA ASN A 32 17.00 -0.90 -7.90
C ASN A 32 16.29 -1.80 -6.87
N ARG A 33 15.45 -2.72 -7.32
CA ARG A 33 14.69 -3.65 -6.47
C ARG A 33 15.58 -4.49 -5.55
N GLU A 34 16.83 -4.70 -5.91
CA GLU A 34 17.79 -5.39 -5.07
C GLU A 34 18.16 -4.58 -3.82
N LEU A 35 17.92 -3.27 -3.85
CA LEU A 35 18.15 -2.34 -2.75
C LEU A 35 16.88 -2.06 -1.94
N VAL A 36 15.76 -2.59 -2.35
CA VAL A 36 14.50 -2.38 -1.66
C VAL A 36 14.55 -3.01 -0.27
N GLY A 37 14.34 -2.16 0.74
CA GLY A 37 14.52 -2.49 2.15
C GLY A 37 15.82 -1.94 2.75
N THR A 38 16.75 -1.52 1.89
CA THR A 38 17.90 -0.70 2.27
C THR A 38 18.05 0.35 1.19
N ILE A 39 17.48 1.54 1.38
CA ILE A 39 17.62 2.63 0.42
C ILE A 39 19.08 3.08 0.49
N ASP A 40 19.87 2.69 -0.50
CA ASP A 40 21.25 3.15 -0.66
C ASP A 40 21.27 4.27 -1.70
N ASP A 41 21.09 5.49 -1.23
CA ASP A 41 21.15 6.69 -2.06
C ASP A 41 22.52 6.79 -2.78
N ALA A 42 23.59 6.31 -2.16
CA ALA A 42 24.93 6.38 -2.74
C ALA A 42 25.05 5.44 -3.95
N GLU A 43 24.53 4.22 -3.86
CA GLU A 43 24.54 3.28 -4.98
C GLU A 43 23.62 3.74 -6.10
N PHE A 44 22.40 4.17 -5.77
CA PHE A 44 21.47 4.71 -6.74
C PHE A 44 22.06 5.90 -7.51
N THR A 45 22.59 6.90 -6.79
CA THR A 45 23.14 8.10 -7.41
C THR A 45 24.43 7.83 -8.18
N LYS A 46 25.25 6.89 -7.73
CA LYS A 46 26.41 6.44 -8.49
C LYS A 46 26.00 5.88 -9.85
N ARG A 47 25.01 4.99 -9.87
CA ARG A 47 24.47 4.43 -11.12
C ARG A 47 23.95 5.52 -12.06
N ILE A 48 23.27 6.53 -11.53
CA ILE A 48 22.78 7.68 -12.30
C ILE A 48 23.94 8.49 -12.90
N LEU A 49 24.95 8.80 -12.09
CA LEU A 49 26.12 9.56 -12.57
C LEU A 49 26.98 8.79 -13.57
N ASP A 50 26.95 7.47 -13.52
CA ASP A 50 27.61 6.59 -14.49
C ASP A 50 26.80 6.44 -15.82
N GLY A 51 25.71 7.20 -15.98
CA GLY A 51 24.85 7.19 -17.18
C GLY A 51 23.85 6.04 -17.22
N GLY A 52 23.55 5.45 -16.05
CA GLY A 52 22.53 4.40 -15.93
C GLY A 52 21.14 4.96 -16.22
N ALA A 53 20.36 4.16 -16.92
CA ALA A 53 18.96 4.47 -17.19
C ALA A 53 18.10 4.36 -15.92
N LEU A 54 17.05 5.16 -15.90
CA LEU A 54 15.97 5.01 -14.94
C LEU A 54 14.98 4.00 -15.53
N ASP A 55 15.25 2.73 -15.29
CA ASP A 55 14.47 1.63 -15.84
C ASP A 55 14.24 1.79 -17.36
N ASP A 56 12.99 1.66 -17.83
CA ASP A 56 12.61 1.79 -19.23
C ASP A 56 12.50 3.24 -19.73
N PHE A 57 12.61 4.21 -18.82
CA PHE A 57 12.44 5.64 -19.16
C PHE A 57 13.72 6.31 -19.68
N GLY A 58 14.83 5.58 -19.73
CA GLY A 58 16.09 6.08 -20.25
C GLY A 58 16.96 6.82 -19.22
N PRO A 59 18.04 7.46 -19.66
CA PRO A 59 18.93 8.20 -18.79
C PRO A 59 18.21 9.43 -18.22
N LEU A 60 18.57 9.84 -16.98
CA LEU A 60 17.88 10.91 -16.26
C LEU A 60 17.93 12.27 -16.96
N ASP A 61 18.99 12.54 -17.70
CA ASP A 61 19.14 13.77 -18.45
C ASP A 61 18.30 13.82 -19.72
N ASP A 62 17.67 12.70 -20.10
CA ASP A 62 16.81 12.57 -21.29
C ASP A 62 15.50 11.83 -21.03
N ILE A 63 14.94 11.95 -19.82
CA ILE A 63 13.66 11.32 -19.48
C ILE A 63 12.56 11.85 -20.39
N ASP A 64 11.83 10.95 -21.01
CA ASP A 64 10.57 11.25 -21.68
C ASP A 64 9.39 11.06 -20.72
N PHE A 65 8.90 12.15 -20.15
CA PHE A 65 7.75 12.14 -19.25
C PHE A 65 6.42 11.89 -19.98
N LEU A 66 6.42 11.89 -21.31
CA LEU A 66 5.25 11.56 -22.14
C LEU A 66 5.23 10.10 -22.55
N LYS A 67 6.29 9.34 -22.25
CA LYS A 67 6.35 7.94 -22.61
C LYS A 67 5.23 7.17 -21.94
N PHE A 68 4.33 6.67 -22.76
CA PHE A 68 3.20 5.85 -22.36
C PHE A 68 3.30 4.49 -23.03
N GLU A 69 3.24 3.44 -22.24
CA GLU A 69 3.31 2.07 -22.75
C GLU A 69 1.94 1.40 -22.63
N HIS A 70 1.26 1.22 -23.76
CA HIS A 70 -0.12 0.68 -23.82
C HIS A 70 -0.27 -0.74 -23.24
N TRP A 71 0.82 -1.48 -23.08
CA TRP A 71 0.80 -2.81 -22.47
C TRP A 71 0.85 -2.79 -20.93
N ARG A 72 1.08 -1.62 -20.33
CA ARG A 72 1.12 -1.43 -18.90
C ARG A 72 -0.19 -0.85 -18.38
N THR A 73 -0.43 -1.02 -17.08
CA THR A 73 -1.49 -0.25 -16.44
C THR A 73 -1.17 1.23 -16.49
N ILE A 74 -2.23 2.04 -16.50
CA ILE A 74 -2.12 3.49 -16.50
C ILE A 74 -1.25 3.99 -15.36
N GLU A 75 -1.40 3.43 -14.16
CA GLU A 75 -0.64 3.79 -12.97
C GLU A 75 0.88 3.72 -13.21
N LYS A 76 1.33 2.70 -13.88
CA LYS A 76 2.75 2.50 -14.14
C LYS A 76 3.34 3.55 -15.07
N SER A 77 2.60 3.92 -16.11
CA SER A 77 3.00 4.98 -17.03
C SER A 77 3.03 6.36 -16.35
N CYS A 78 2.28 6.52 -15.26
CA CYS A 78 2.26 7.76 -14.48
C CYS A 78 3.40 7.93 -13.52
N TRP A 79 3.99 6.84 -13.04
CA TRP A 79 4.93 6.89 -11.92
C TRP A 79 6.14 7.78 -12.19
N ILE A 80 6.66 7.80 -13.43
CA ILE A 80 7.74 8.72 -13.80
C ILE A 80 7.35 10.17 -13.57
N ASN A 81 6.07 10.51 -13.80
CA ASN A 81 5.52 11.85 -13.63
C ASN A 81 5.36 12.26 -12.16
N ARG A 82 5.47 11.32 -11.21
CA ARG A 82 5.42 11.59 -9.77
C ARG A 82 6.75 12.05 -9.20
N MET A 83 7.85 11.89 -9.94
CA MET A 83 9.20 12.36 -9.62
C MET A 83 9.76 11.84 -8.29
N TYR A 84 9.42 10.65 -7.84
CA TYR A 84 9.97 10.07 -6.59
C TYR A 84 11.50 10.05 -6.57
N PHE A 85 12.10 9.74 -7.71
CA PHE A 85 13.52 9.54 -7.89
C PHE A 85 14.38 10.80 -7.65
N ILE A 86 13.79 11.99 -7.62
CA ILE A 86 14.56 13.21 -7.39
C ILE A 86 14.99 13.39 -5.93
N VAL A 87 14.24 12.81 -4.98
CA VAL A 87 14.51 12.98 -3.54
C VAL A 87 15.78 12.26 -3.11
N PRO A 88 16.04 10.97 -3.44
CA PRO A 88 17.33 10.33 -3.14
C PRO A 88 18.53 11.05 -3.76
N ILE A 89 18.38 11.59 -4.98
CA ILE A 89 19.45 12.41 -5.62
C ILE A 89 19.76 13.64 -4.77
N ALA A 90 18.70 14.34 -4.35
CA ALA A 90 18.86 15.56 -3.55
C ALA A 90 19.40 15.28 -2.15
N ARG A 91 18.97 14.21 -1.50
CA ARG A 91 19.44 13.79 -0.19
C ARG A 91 20.92 13.39 -0.23
N GLN A 92 21.35 12.65 -1.25
CA GLN A 92 22.75 12.32 -1.44
C GLN A 92 23.62 13.56 -1.71
N TYR A 93 23.09 14.55 -2.44
CA TYR A 93 23.77 15.86 -2.57
C TYR A 93 23.98 16.51 -1.20
N ALA A 94 22.94 16.54 -0.35
CA ALA A 94 23.06 17.14 0.99
C ALA A 94 24.14 16.47 1.87
N LEU A 95 24.42 15.18 1.64
CA LEU A 95 25.47 14.43 2.33
C LEU A 95 26.87 14.65 1.74
N THR A 96 26.98 14.78 0.41
CA THR A 96 28.26 14.75 -0.30
C THR A 96 28.69 16.09 -0.88
N HIS A 97 27.75 17.01 -1.08
CA HIS A 97 27.92 18.25 -1.82
C HIS A 97 28.47 18.06 -3.25
N ASP A 98 28.16 16.89 -3.86
CA ASP A 98 28.54 16.62 -5.24
C ASP A 98 27.65 17.41 -6.21
N GLU A 99 28.17 18.51 -6.75
CA GLU A 99 27.44 19.39 -7.66
C GLU A 99 27.01 18.71 -8.98
N ARG A 100 27.53 17.54 -9.31
CA ARG A 100 27.04 16.76 -10.47
C ARG A 100 25.60 16.32 -10.24
N LEU A 101 25.25 15.90 -9.00
CA LEU A 101 23.90 15.54 -8.62
C LEU A 101 22.96 16.74 -8.73
N ALA A 102 23.40 17.89 -8.23
CA ALA A 102 22.61 19.12 -8.32
C ALA A 102 22.38 19.56 -9.77
N LYS A 103 23.41 19.44 -10.63
CA LYS A 103 23.28 19.75 -12.07
C LYS A 103 22.28 18.80 -12.75
N THR A 104 22.34 17.51 -12.47
CA THR A 104 21.39 16.53 -13.00
C THR A 104 19.95 16.87 -12.59
N LEU A 105 19.74 17.12 -11.28
CA LEU A 105 18.42 17.49 -10.79
C LEU A 105 17.90 18.77 -11.42
N ARG A 106 18.75 19.79 -11.51
CA ARG A 106 18.42 21.05 -12.18
C ARG A 106 17.97 20.83 -13.62
N GLN A 107 18.70 20.03 -14.40
CA GLN A 107 18.35 19.72 -15.79
C GLN A 107 16.96 19.10 -15.88
N ILE A 108 16.65 18.13 -15.02
CA ILE A 108 15.35 17.46 -14.98
C ILE A 108 14.22 18.47 -14.73
N LEU A 109 14.34 19.26 -13.65
CA LEU A 109 13.28 20.19 -13.24
C LEU A 109 13.08 21.33 -14.25
N ILE A 110 14.17 21.93 -14.73
CA ILE A 110 14.07 23.01 -15.73
C ILE A 110 13.51 22.50 -17.06
N ARG A 111 13.98 21.32 -17.52
CA ARG A 111 13.45 20.69 -18.72
C ARG A 111 11.95 20.44 -18.58
N PHE A 112 11.52 19.86 -17.45
CA PHE A 112 10.09 19.63 -17.19
C PHE A 112 9.30 20.95 -17.27
N ALA A 113 9.74 21.98 -16.56
CA ALA A 113 9.08 23.29 -16.51
C ALA A 113 8.95 23.96 -17.89
N LEU A 114 9.94 23.78 -18.75
CA LEU A 114 9.97 24.43 -20.07
C LEU A 114 9.27 23.60 -21.18
N THR A 115 9.13 22.29 -20.98
CA THR A 115 8.60 21.41 -22.04
C THR A 115 7.12 21.14 -21.86
N TYR A 116 6.64 21.01 -20.62
CA TYR A 116 5.31 20.50 -20.33
C TYR A 116 4.39 21.60 -19.79
N HIS A 117 3.56 22.13 -20.68
CA HIS A 117 2.69 23.26 -20.36
C HIS A 117 1.49 22.83 -19.53
N ALA A 118 1.27 23.55 -18.44
CA ALA A 118 0.13 23.36 -17.56
C ALA A 118 -1.14 23.98 -18.14
N PRO A 119 -2.33 23.47 -17.76
CA PRO A 119 -3.58 24.21 -17.93
C PRO A 119 -3.50 25.61 -17.32
N GLN A 120 -4.04 26.60 -18.05
CA GLN A 120 -3.91 28.01 -17.71
C GLN A 120 -5.19 28.59 -17.06
N SER A 121 -6.23 27.77 -16.91
CA SER A 121 -7.51 28.19 -16.32
C SER A 121 -8.21 27.01 -15.65
N GLN A 122 -9.12 27.35 -14.72
CA GLN A 122 -9.97 26.34 -14.06
C GLN A 122 -10.75 25.51 -15.08
N LYS A 123 -11.27 26.14 -16.15
CA LYS A 123 -11.99 25.41 -17.19
C LYS A 123 -11.12 24.37 -17.87
N GLU A 124 -9.88 24.72 -18.19
CA GLU A 124 -8.96 23.80 -18.88
C GLU A 124 -8.61 22.60 -18.02
N ILE A 125 -8.35 22.77 -16.72
CA ILE A 125 -8.02 21.64 -15.85
C ILE A 125 -9.25 20.76 -15.58
N VAL A 126 -10.43 21.33 -15.40
CA VAL A 126 -11.67 20.56 -15.22
C VAL A 126 -12.01 19.75 -16.48
N ASP A 127 -11.89 20.36 -17.66
CA ASP A 127 -12.10 19.65 -18.94
C ASP A 127 -11.06 18.54 -19.14
N LEU A 128 -9.80 18.78 -18.75
CA LEU A 128 -8.73 17.78 -18.82
C LEU A 128 -9.03 16.61 -17.90
N GLU A 129 -9.34 16.85 -16.63
CA GLU A 129 -9.61 15.77 -15.66
C GLU A 129 -10.83 14.93 -16.08
N ALA A 130 -11.91 15.57 -16.52
CA ALA A 130 -13.09 14.86 -17.01
C ALA A 130 -12.77 13.95 -18.21
N ARG A 131 -11.95 14.42 -19.15
CA ARG A 131 -11.54 13.64 -20.33
C ARG A 131 -10.65 12.46 -19.96
N VAL A 132 -9.66 12.69 -19.11
CA VAL A 132 -8.74 11.63 -18.68
C VAL A 132 -9.46 10.59 -17.82
N LEU A 133 -10.34 11.03 -16.93
CA LEU A 133 -11.15 10.12 -16.10
C LEU A 133 -12.07 9.25 -16.97
N TYR A 134 -12.71 9.83 -17.98
CA TYR A 134 -13.54 9.08 -18.92
C TYR A 134 -12.74 7.99 -19.63
N SER A 135 -11.56 8.31 -20.14
CA SER A 135 -10.68 7.33 -20.80
C SER A 135 -10.25 6.23 -19.85
N ARG A 136 -9.87 6.56 -18.61
CA ARG A 136 -9.50 5.59 -17.59
C ARG A 136 -10.63 4.61 -17.30
N ASP A 137 -11.84 5.10 -17.09
CA ASP A 137 -12.98 4.27 -16.71
C ASP A 137 -13.44 3.33 -17.84
N HIS A 138 -13.25 3.73 -19.10
CA HIS A 138 -13.62 2.91 -20.25
C HIS A 138 -12.58 1.87 -20.65
N ASP A 139 -11.29 2.15 -20.41
CA ASP A 139 -10.17 1.32 -20.85
C ASP A 139 -9.38 0.69 -19.70
N TYR A 140 -9.88 0.78 -18.47
CA TYR A 140 -9.16 0.35 -17.28
C TYR A 140 -8.78 -1.14 -17.27
N ASN A 141 -9.51 -1.98 -17.99
CA ASN A 141 -9.20 -3.40 -18.14
C ASN A 141 -8.30 -3.70 -19.35
N SER A 142 -8.06 -2.74 -20.22
CA SER A 142 -7.07 -2.82 -21.28
C SER A 142 -5.71 -2.31 -20.77
N HIS A 143 -4.64 -2.61 -21.47
CA HIS A 143 -3.28 -2.25 -21.06
C HIS A 143 -2.95 -0.77 -21.21
N GLY A 144 -3.84 0.08 -20.78
CA GLY A 144 -3.72 1.53 -20.78
C GLY A 144 -4.75 2.22 -21.66
N PRO A 145 -5.21 3.40 -21.27
CA PRO A 145 -6.17 4.16 -22.04
C PRO A 145 -5.54 4.70 -23.32
N GLU A 146 -6.30 4.72 -24.38
CA GLU A 146 -5.96 5.47 -25.58
C GLU A 146 -6.28 6.95 -25.31
N PHE A 147 -5.28 7.71 -24.91
CA PHE A 147 -5.41 9.16 -24.80
C PHE A 147 -5.20 9.82 -26.17
N ASP A 148 -5.98 10.85 -26.46
CA ASP A 148 -5.76 11.77 -27.59
C ASP A 148 -4.54 12.68 -27.39
N GLY A 149 -3.66 12.34 -26.47
CA GLY A 149 -2.43 13.05 -26.19
C GLY A 149 -1.86 12.72 -24.83
N PRO A 150 -0.69 12.12 -24.78
CA PRO A 150 0.01 11.80 -23.52
C PRO A 150 0.35 13.04 -22.68
N ALA A 151 0.34 14.24 -23.26
CA ALA A 151 0.66 15.48 -22.56
C ALA A 151 -0.32 15.83 -21.43
N ASP A 152 -1.58 15.41 -21.53
CA ASP A 152 -2.60 15.75 -20.55
C ASP A 152 -2.45 14.97 -19.27
N TYR A 153 -1.91 13.78 -19.34
CA TYR A 153 -1.79 12.86 -18.23
C TYR A 153 -0.87 13.36 -17.10
N GLN A 154 0.09 14.17 -17.43
CA GLN A 154 1.03 14.75 -16.47
C GLN A 154 0.37 15.71 -15.49
N TRP A 155 -0.74 16.30 -15.87
CA TRP A 155 -1.46 17.29 -15.07
C TRP A 155 -2.70 16.71 -14.38
N PHE A 156 -2.96 15.43 -14.60
CA PHE A 156 -4.11 14.74 -14.04
C PHE A 156 -3.82 14.21 -12.64
N ASP A 157 -4.80 14.36 -11.73
CA ASP A 157 -4.99 13.65 -10.49
C ASP A 157 -3.77 13.65 -9.53
N PHE A 158 -3.16 12.52 -9.30
CA PHE A 158 -2.11 12.26 -8.31
C PHE A 158 -0.76 12.90 -8.69
N GLN A 159 -0.48 13.05 -9.99
CA GLN A 159 0.85 13.42 -10.48
C GLN A 159 1.27 14.81 -10.05
N PRO A 160 0.45 15.88 -10.21
CA PRO A 160 0.79 17.21 -9.73
C PRO A 160 1.02 17.27 -8.23
N ALA A 161 0.21 16.55 -7.46
CA ALA A 161 0.31 16.49 -6.00
C ALA A 161 1.64 15.86 -5.54
N SER A 162 1.98 14.71 -6.12
CA SER A 162 3.27 14.06 -5.87
C SER A 162 4.45 14.96 -6.21
N ARG A 163 4.40 15.66 -7.36
CA ARG A 163 5.49 16.57 -7.76
C ARG A 163 5.69 17.73 -6.80
N ILE A 164 4.62 18.34 -6.29
CA ILE A 164 4.74 19.40 -5.27
C ILE A 164 5.59 18.90 -4.10
N ILE A 165 5.21 17.76 -3.54
CA ILE A 165 5.89 17.21 -2.36
C ILE A 165 7.36 16.90 -2.67
N HIS A 166 7.61 16.19 -3.77
CA HIS A 166 8.97 15.75 -4.10
C HIS A 166 9.89 16.90 -4.52
N ILE A 167 9.37 17.89 -5.27
CA ILE A 167 10.15 19.08 -5.64
C ILE A 167 10.52 19.89 -4.39
N LEU A 168 9.56 20.12 -3.48
CA LEU A 168 9.84 20.87 -2.25
C LEU A 168 10.84 20.15 -1.35
N HIS A 169 10.74 18.82 -1.19
CA HIS A 169 11.74 18.01 -0.49
C HIS A 169 13.12 18.11 -1.16
N ALA A 170 13.17 17.91 -2.47
CA ALA A 170 14.43 17.96 -3.21
C ALA A 170 15.09 19.34 -3.12
N MET A 171 14.34 20.43 -3.30
CA MET A 171 14.85 21.78 -3.22
C MET A 171 15.31 22.15 -1.80
N HIS A 172 14.69 21.59 -0.76
CA HIS A 172 15.19 21.74 0.61
C HIS A 172 16.60 21.16 0.77
N PHE A 173 16.84 19.95 0.28
CA PHE A 173 18.18 19.34 0.31
C PHE A 173 19.19 20.06 -0.58
N MET A 174 18.73 20.70 -1.67
CA MET A 174 19.57 21.43 -2.64
C MET A 174 19.76 22.91 -2.30
N LYS A 175 19.30 23.36 -1.11
CA LYS A 175 19.30 24.80 -0.74
C LYS A 175 20.65 25.49 -0.87
N ASP A 176 21.75 24.78 -0.59
CA ASP A 176 23.11 25.33 -0.59
C ASP A 176 23.86 25.12 -1.92
N SER A 177 23.21 24.49 -2.92
CA SER A 177 23.84 24.22 -4.21
C SER A 177 24.07 25.48 -5.03
N GLN A 178 25.27 25.55 -5.61
CA GLN A 178 25.68 26.62 -6.53
C GLN A 178 25.24 26.36 -7.99
N SER A 179 24.71 25.18 -8.26
CA SER A 179 24.24 24.78 -9.59
C SER A 179 22.90 25.41 -9.98
N PHE A 180 22.13 25.91 -9.01
CA PHE A 180 20.87 26.60 -9.24
C PHE A 180 21.06 28.12 -9.17
N SER A 181 20.85 28.81 -10.29
CA SER A 181 20.75 30.27 -10.29
C SER A 181 19.45 30.76 -9.65
N ASP A 182 19.37 32.05 -9.32
CA ASP A 182 18.11 32.63 -8.81
C ASP A 182 16.97 32.49 -9.83
N ALA A 183 17.27 32.57 -11.12
CA ALA A 183 16.26 32.36 -12.17
C ALA A 183 15.78 30.90 -12.25
N ASP A 184 16.66 29.92 -12.03
CA ASP A 184 16.27 28.53 -11.95
C ASP A 184 15.35 28.26 -10.75
N ARG A 185 15.68 28.83 -9.60
CA ARG A 185 14.87 28.71 -8.39
C ARG A 185 13.49 29.33 -8.57
N GLU A 186 13.42 30.54 -9.14
CA GLU A 186 12.14 31.19 -9.42
C GLU A 186 11.27 30.40 -10.41
N LEU A 187 11.89 29.80 -11.44
CA LEU A 187 11.17 28.94 -12.39
C LEU A 187 10.63 27.67 -11.71
N ILE A 188 11.39 27.08 -10.79
CA ILE A 188 10.95 25.91 -10.03
C ILE A 188 9.85 26.28 -9.04
N ASP A 189 9.97 27.43 -8.38
CA ASP A 189 8.94 27.95 -7.48
C ASP A 189 7.63 28.20 -8.23
N GLU A 190 7.71 28.82 -9.42
CA GLU A 190 6.53 29.03 -10.26
C GLU A 190 5.93 27.69 -10.73
N LEU A 191 6.76 26.69 -11.02
CA LEU A 191 6.28 25.35 -11.34
C LEU A 191 5.45 24.77 -10.19
N VAL A 192 5.90 24.90 -8.94
CA VAL A 192 5.14 24.46 -7.76
C VAL A 192 3.83 25.24 -7.61
N ARG A 193 3.85 26.57 -7.80
CA ARG A 193 2.63 27.41 -7.76
C ARG A 193 1.62 26.98 -8.82
N ILE A 194 2.08 26.73 -10.04
CA ILE A 194 1.21 26.24 -11.14
C ILE A 194 0.56 24.90 -10.76
N HIS A 195 1.31 23.96 -10.17
CA HIS A 195 0.73 22.71 -9.70
C HIS A 195 -0.34 22.96 -8.63
N ALA A 196 -0.06 23.80 -7.65
CA ALA A 196 -1.02 24.12 -6.59
C ALA A 196 -2.29 24.80 -7.12
N ARG A 197 -2.15 25.78 -8.05
CA ARG A 197 -3.30 26.41 -8.74
C ARG A 197 -4.14 25.37 -9.47
N ASN A 198 -3.51 24.49 -10.23
CA ASN A 198 -4.24 23.46 -11.00
C ASN A 198 -5.00 22.51 -10.08
N ILE A 199 -4.39 22.04 -9.00
CA ILE A 199 -5.07 21.20 -8.01
C ILE A 199 -6.23 21.98 -7.39
N ASN A 200 -6.01 23.20 -6.92
CA ASN A 200 -7.04 24.03 -6.31
C ASN A 200 -8.21 24.30 -7.28
N TRP A 201 -7.93 24.60 -8.52
CA TRP A 201 -8.96 24.81 -9.55
C TRP A 201 -9.75 23.55 -9.86
N ALA A 202 -9.12 22.38 -9.91
CA ALA A 202 -9.81 21.12 -10.12
C ALA A 202 -10.74 20.81 -8.94
N GLU A 203 -10.24 20.91 -7.71
CA GLU A 203 -11.00 20.60 -6.50
C GLU A 203 -12.16 21.59 -6.25
N THR A 204 -11.99 22.86 -6.58
CA THR A 204 -13.05 23.88 -6.43
C THR A 204 -13.94 24.01 -7.68
N GLY A 205 -13.56 23.43 -8.80
CA GLY A 205 -14.23 23.54 -10.09
C GLY A 205 -15.23 22.44 -10.45
N GLY A 206 -15.39 21.44 -9.62
CA GLY A 206 -16.35 20.38 -9.88
C GLY A 206 -16.04 19.01 -9.33
N ASN A 207 -14.86 18.80 -8.74
CA ASN A 207 -14.55 17.55 -8.10
C ASN A 207 -15.40 17.39 -6.82
N GLU A 208 -16.10 16.26 -6.73
CA GLU A 208 -16.80 15.88 -5.50
C GLU A 208 -15.84 15.19 -4.55
N LEU A 209 -16.06 15.40 -3.24
CA LEU A 209 -15.31 14.65 -2.23
C LEU A 209 -15.78 13.19 -2.23
N SER A 210 -14.85 12.29 -2.52
CA SER A 210 -15.10 10.84 -2.56
C SER A 210 -13.94 10.09 -1.89
N PRO A 211 -14.19 8.98 -1.21
CA PRO A 211 -13.11 8.20 -0.60
C PRO A 211 -12.02 7.82 -1.59
N GLY A 212 -10.76 7.89 -1.17
CA GLY A 212 -9.62 7.46 -1.98
C GLY A 212 -8.37 8.29 -1.77
N ASN A 213 -7.24 7.63 -1.78
CA ASN A 213 -5.93 8.19 -1.46
C ASN A 213 -5.44 9.28 -2.44
N HIS A 214 -5.94 9.30 -3.67
CA HIS A 214 -5.53 10.28 -4.68
C HIS A 214 -5.94 11.71 -4.29
N GLN A 215 -7.21 11.89 -3.93
CA GLN A 215 -7.70 13.19 -3.49
C GLN A 215 -7.11 13.59 -2.13
N ALA A 216 -6.92 12.63 -1.22
CA ALA A 216 -6.25 12.87 0.07
C ALA A 216 -4.83 13.43 -0.13
N LEU A 217 -4.05 12.88 -1.09
CA LEU A 217 -2.72 13.40 -1.42
C LEU A 217 -2.80 14.82 -1.99
N ARG A 218 -3.79 15.12 -2.83
CA ARG A 218 -3.98 16.48 -3.38
C ARG A 218 -4.19 17.50 -2.28
N GLY A 219 -5.02 17.18 -1.28
CA GLY A 219 -5.19 18.04 -0.10
C GLY A 219 -3.89 18.26 0.67
N THR A 220 -3.13 17.20 0.91
CA THR A 220 -1.83 17.29 1.58
C THR A 220 -0.83 18.12 0.78
N ALA A 221 -0.77 17.93 -0.53
CA ALA A 221 0.11 18.70 -1.42
C ALA A 221 -0.23 20.20 -1.43
N LEU A 222 -1.51 20.56 -1.36
CA LEU A 222 -1.92 21.96 -1.19
C LEU A 222 -1.43 22.55 0.13
N PHE A 223 -1.41 21.79 1.23
CA PHE A 223 -0.79 22.25 2.48
C PHE A 223 0.72 22.47 2.34
N TYR A 224 1.43 21.60 1.63
CA TYR A 224 2.85 21.78 1.35
C TYR A 224 3.09 23.08 0.57
N ALA A 225 2.32 23.32 -0.49
CA ALA A 225 2.42 24.54 -1.29
C ALA A 225 2.02 25.79 -0.49
N ALA A 226 0.91 25.74 0.23
CA ALA A 226 0.45 26.83 1.09
C ALA A 226 1.49 27.21 2.14
N TYR A 227 2.20 26.23 2.69
CA TYR A 227 3.24 26.51 3.67
C TYR A 227 4.52 27.05 3.02
N ALA A 228 4.92 26.53 1.87
CA ALA A 228 6.06 27.03 1.12
C ALA A 228 5.90 28.51 0.72
N PHE A 229 4.69 28.88 0.32
CA PHE A 229 4.35 30.23 -0.17
C PHE A 229 3.43 31.02 0.78
N ARG A 230 3.52 30.76 2.10
CA ARG A 230 2.62 31.28 3.13
C ARG A 230 2.48 32.81 3.19
N ASP A 231 3.43 33.54 2.63
CA ASP A 231 3.42 34.99 2.55
C ASP A 231 2.70 35.51 1.30
N GLU A 232 2.23 34.62 0.43
CA GLU A 232 1.53 34.95 -0.81
C GLU A 232 0.01 34.87 -0.64
N PRO A 233 -0.77 35.69 -1.37
CA PRO A 233 -2.23 35.73 -1.22
C PRO A 233 -2.94 34.39 -1.49
N GLU A 234 -2.46 33.62 -2.49
CA GLU A 234 -3.07 32.36 -2.91
C GLU A 234 -2.91 31.24 -1.84
N ALA A 235 -1.89 31.34 -1.00
CA ALA A 235 -1.61 30.32 0.01
C ALA A 235 -2.77 30.11 1.00
N ALA A 236 -3.50 31.16 1.33
CA ALA A 236 -4.66 31.05 2.23
C ALA A 236 -5.79 30.24 1.59
N GLU A 237 -6.05 30.43 0.29
CA GLU A 237 -7.06 29.69 -0.47
C GLU A 237 -6.67 28.21 -0.60
N TRP A 238 -5.40 27.92 -0.93
CA TRP A 238 -4.90 26.54 -0.98
C TRP A 238 -5.03 25.84 0.37
N ALA A 239 -4.73 26.54 1.47
CA ALA A 239 -4.89 25.99 2.82
C ALA A 239 -6.37 25.72 3.19
N ASP A 240 -7.30 26.54 2.75
CA ASP A 240 -8.74 26.34 3.01
C ASP A 240 -9.29 25.15 2.22
N THR A 241 -8.89 25.00 0.95
CA THR A 241 -9.21 23.82 0.13
C THR A 241 -8.59 22.56 0.75
N ALA A 242 -7.32 22.62 1.13
CA ALA A 242 -6.63 21.52 1.80
C ALA A 242 -7.30 21.08 3.09
N MET A 243 -7.75 22.04 3.94
CA MET A 243 -8.51 21.74 5.16
C MET A 243 -9.78 20.95 4.87
N THR A 244 -10.52 21.35 3.84
CA THR A 244 -11.76 20.68 3.44
C THR A 244 -11.50 19.24 3.02
N ILE A 245 -10.55 19.05 2.11
CA ILE A 245 -10.18 17.73 1.57
C ILE A 245 -9.65 16.83 2.69
N CYS A 246 -8.60 17.24 3.39
CA CYS A 246 -7.97 16.39 4.40
C CYS A 246 -8.90 16.09 5.57
N ASN A 247 -9.76 17.03 5.99
CA ASN A 247 -10.75 16.74 7.02
C ASN A 247 -11.76 15.67 6.58
N TYR A 248 -12.19 15.72 5.32
CA TYR A 248 -13.06 14.69 4.75
C TYR A 248 -12.38 13.31 4.77
N HIS A 249 -11.19 13.20 4.20
CA HIS A 249 -10.49 11.92 4.09
C HIS A 249 -10.12 11.33 5.44
N ILE A 250 -9.57 12.12 6.37
CA ILE A 250 -9.26 11.61 7.72
C ILE A 250 -10.52 11.07 8.44
N THR A 251 -11.69 11.67 8.21
CA THR A 251 -12.93 11.25 8.89
C THR A 251 -13.70 10.16 8.17
N ARG A 252 -13.50 9.99 6.85
CA ARG A 252 -14.26 9.06 6.01
C ARG A 252 -13.49 7.84 5.59
N ASP A 253 -12.20 8.01 5.27
CA ASP A 253 -11.40 6.90 4.76
C ASP A 253 -10.83 6.04 5.88
N PHE A 254 -10.59 6.61 7.06
CA PHE A 254 -10.29 5.80 8.25
C PHE A 254 -11.57 5.36 8.95
N LEU A 255 -11.71 4.06 9.18
CA LEU A 255 -12.78 3.45 9.95
C LEU A 255 -12.76 3.88 11.43
N PRO A 256 -13.83 3.64 12.21
CA PRO A 256 -13.84 4.03 13.63
C PRO A 256 -12.72 3.41 14.46
N ASP A 257 -12.23 2.22 14.10
CA ASP A 257 -11.08 1.54 14.73
C ASP A 257 -9.71 2.07 14.26
N GLY A 258 -9.69 2.99 13.32
CA GLY A 258 -8.52 3.63 12.75
C GLY A 258 -7.95 2.99 11.49
N MET A 259 -8.41 1.81 11.08
CA MET A 259 -7.96 1.19 9.83
C MET A 259 -8.50 1.94 8.61
N LEU A 260 -7.71 1.99 7.55
CA LEU A 260 -8.15 2.54 6.26
C LEU A 260 -9.23 1.64 5.63
N ILE A 261 -10.21 2.26 4.98
CA ILE A 261 -11.32 1.57 4.31
C ILE A 261 -10.86 0.63 3.18
N ASP A 262 -9.69 0.87 2.60
CA ASP A 262 -9.07 -0.02 1.62
C ASP A 262 -8.63 -1.37 2.20
N LEU A 263 -8.59 -1.50 3.53
CA LEU A 263 -8.24 -2.70 4.27
C LEU A 263 -6.90 -3.33 3.87
N SER A 264 -6.05 -2.55 3.22
CA SER A 264 -4.67 -2.87 2.93
C SER A 264 -3.75 -2.15 3.91
N PRO A 265 -2.88 -2.84 4.65
CA PRO A 265 -1.90 -2.18 5.52
C PRO A 265 -1.00 -1.20 4.78
N SER A 266 -0.59 -1.53 3.57
CA SER A 266 0.29 -0.68 2.76
C SER A 266 -0.35 0.67 2.43
N TYR A 267 -1.60 0.66 1.98
CA TYR A 267 -2.36 1.89 1.72
C TYR A 267 -2.70 2.63 3.01
N HIS A 268 -2.93 1.90 4.10
CA HIS A 268 -3.13 2.49 5.42
C HIS A 268 -1.90 3.30 5.88
N PHE A 269 -0.69 2.78 5.70
CA PHE A 269 0.53 3.51 6.04
C PHE A 269 0.71 4.75 5.16
N PHE A 270 0.44 4.62 3.86
CA PHE A 270 0.52 5.73 2.92
C PHE A 270 -0.41 6.87 3.32
N GLU A 271 -1.70 6.58 3.54
CA GLU A 271 -2.67 7.61 3.86
C GLU A 271 -2.49 8.17 5.27
N THR A 272 -2.01 7.34 6.20
CA THR A 272 -1.61 7.81 7.53
C THR A 272 -0.45 8.80 7.45
N TRP A 273 0.54 8.55 6.59
CA TRP A 273 1.66 9.45 6.38
C TRP A 273 1.23 10.80 5.82
N ILE A 274 0.45 10.83 4.74
CA ILE A 274 -0.01 12.09 4.15
C ILE A 274 -0.93 12.85 5.10
N SER A 275 -1.79 12.16 5.85
CA SER A 275 -2.66 12.78 6.86
C SER A 275 -1.88 13.38 8.03
N ARG A 276 -0.80 12.71 8.47
CA ARG A 276 0.14 13.24 9.47
C ARG A 276 0.77 14.54 8.99
N ASP A 277 1.27 14.57 7.76
CA ASP A 277 1.90 15.75 7.19
C ASP A 277 0.90 16.89 7.03
N ALA A 278 -0.31 16.61 6.54
CA ALA A 278 -1.39 17.57 6.48
C ALA A 278 -1.68 18.18 7.87
N PHE A 279 -1.73 17.36 8.91
CA PHE A 279 -1.97 17.80 10.27
C PHE A 279 -0.86 18.73 10.80
N ILE A 280 0.40 18.39 10.56
CA ILE A 280 1.56 19.19 10.96
C ILE A 280 1.56 20.55 10.24
N LEU A 281 1.37 20.53 8.92
CA LEU A 281 1.41 21.72 8.09
C LEU A 281 0.23 22.66 8.37
N ALA A 282 -0.98 22.11 8.56
CA ALA A 282 -2.14 22.88 8.98
C ALA A 282 -1.89 23.65 10.30
N SER A 283 -1.36 22.96 11.31
CA SER A 283 -1.02 23.57 12.59
C SER A 283 -0.01 24.72 12.44
N ARG A 284 0.99 24.57 11.57
CA ARG A 284 1.99 25.62 11.31
C ARG A 284 1.43 26.82 10.54
N LEU A 285 0.37 26.60 9.76
CA LEU A 285 -0.39 27.67 9.08
C LEU A 285 -1.46 28.30 9.99
N GLY A 286 -1.49 27.92 11.28
CA GLY A 286 -2.49 28.41 12.23
C GLY A 286 -3.89 27.85 11.97
N ARG A 287 -4.00 26.73 11.28
CA ARG A 287 -5.25 26.00 11.03
C ARG A 287 -5.36 24.82 12.00
N GLU A 288 -6.57 24.55 12.49
CA GLU A 288 -6.80 23.42 13.39
C GLU A 288 -7.91 22.51 12.87
N PHE A 289 -7.61 21.22 12.82
CA PHE A 289 -8.61 20.21 12.54
C PHE A 289 -9.58 20.04 13.73
N PRO A 290 -10.85 19.68 13.49
CA PRO A 290 -11.81 19.34 14.52
C PRO A 290 -11.29 18.25 15.47
N ALA A 291 -11.75 18.24 16.71
CA ALA A 291 -11.32 17.25 17.70
C ALA A 291 -11.59 15.81 17.25
N ALA A 292 -12.74 15.56 16.61
CA ALA A 292 -13.07 14.24 16.08
C ALA A 292 -12.09 13.76 14.97
N THR A 293 -11.58 14.68 14.14
CA THR A 293 -10.58 14.38 13.11
C THR A 293 -9.23 14.02 13.75
N LYS A 294 -8.82 14.77 14.78
CA LYS A 294 -7.60 14.48 15.56
C LYS A 294 -7.69 13.10 16.22
N GLU A 295 -8.82 12.77 16.82
CA GLU A 295 -9.05 11.46 17.44
C GLU A 295 -9.02 10.32 16.42
N ARG A 296 -9.62 10.52 15.24
CA ARG A 296 -9.58 9.54 14.16
C ARG A 296 -8.16 9.27 13.68
N LEU A 297 -7.37 10.32 13.49
CA LEU A 297 -5.97 10.21 13.08
C LEU A 297 -5.11 9.54 14.16
N SER A 298 -5.34 9.82 15.44
CA SER A 298 -4.65 9.11 16.54
C SER A 298 -4.90 7.61 16.50
N ARG A 299 -6.16 7.20 16.25
CA ARG A 299 -6.47 5.76 16.06
C ARG A 299 -5.81 5.16 14.82
N ALA A 300 -5.67 5.93 13.74
CA ALA A 300 -4.94 5.48 12.56
C ALA A 300 -3.45 5.23 12.87
N TYR A 301 -2.82 6.08 13.67
CA TYR A 301 -1.45 5.86 14.15
C TYR A 301 -1.33 4.57 14.98
N ASP A 302 -2.29 4.30 15.85
CA ASP A 302 -2.30 3.07 16.66
C ASP A 302 -2.56 1.84 15.78
N ALA A 303 -3.43 1.93 14.76
CA ALA A 303 -3.68 0.86 13.81
C ALA A 303 -2.42 0.50 12.99
N CYS A 304 -1.56 1.46 12.64
CA CYS A 304 -0.29 1.15 11.97
C CYS A 304 0.55 0.13 12.78
N ARG A 305 0.58 0.27 14.10
CA ARG A 305 1.44 -0.54 14.98
C ARG A 305 1.02 -2.00 15.05
N VAL A 306 -0.28 -2.28 14.83
CA VAL A 306 -0.79 -3.66 14.92
C VAL A 306 -0.28 -4.57 13.80
N PHE A 307 0.18 -4.00 12.70
CA PHE A 307 0.69 -4.74 11.53
C PHE A 307 2.19 -5.03 11.58
N ARG A 308 2.88 -4.62 12.65
CA ARG A 308 4.31 -4.89 12.82
C ARG A 308 4.56 -6.37 13.06
N GLN A 309 5.34 -6.99 12.19
CA GLN A 309 5.81 -8.37 12.31
C GLN A 309 7.06 -8.45 13.21
N PRO A 310 7.43 -9.64 13.71
CA PRO A 310 8.61 -9.81 14.55
C PRO A 310 9.94 -9.43 13.89
N ASP A 311 10.01 -9.39 12.57
CA ASP A 311 11.18 -9.00 11.79
C ASP A 311 11.26 -7.48 11.52
N GLY A 312 10.33 -6.68 12.08
CA GLY A 312 10.27 -5.23 11.91
C GLY A 312 9.57 -4.76 10.65
N ARG A 313 9.13 -5.69 9.81
CA ARG A 313 8.38 -5.36 8.58
C ARG A 313 6.88 -5.31 8.81
N SER A 314 6.18 -4.75 7.85
CA SER A 314 4.72 -4.76 7.84
C SER A 314 4.16 -6.09 7.35
N THR A 315 3.02 -6.48 7.92
CA THR A 315 2.19 -7.54 7.33
C THR A 315 1.61 -7.04 6.01
N VAL A 316 1.55 -7.94 5.02
CA VAL A 316 0.89 -7.69 3.74
C VAL A 316 -0.31 -8.61 3.64
N ILE A 317 -1.48 -8.03 3.49
CA ILE A 317 -2.75 -8.65 3.13
C ILE A 317 -3.42 -7.72 2.11
N ASN A 318 -4.22 -8.26 1.20
CA ASN A 318 -4.77 -7.52 0.07
C ASN A 318 -3.65 -6.98 -0.84
N ASP A 319 -3.90 -5.94 -1.66
CA ASP A 319 -2.84 -5.32 -2.45
C ASP A 319 -1.81 -4.65 -1.54
N GLY A 320 -0.53 -4.82 -1.82
CA GLY A 320 0.48 -4.11 -1.06
C GLY A 320 1.88 -4.69 -1.10
N TYR A 321 2.73 -4.07 -0.32
CA TYR A 321 4.17 -4.25 -0.29
C TYR A 321 4.65 -4.36 1.15
N PRO A 322 5.66 -5.19 1.43
CA PRO A 322 6.30 -5.19 2.74
C PRO A 322 7.06 -3.86 2.94
N LEU A 323 6.76 -3.18 4.02
CA LEU A 323 7.39 -1.92 4.43
C LEU A 323 8.38 -2.19 5.56
N ASP A 324 9.49 -1.43 5.64
CA ASP A 324 10.25 -1.26 6.87
C ASP A 324 9.39 -0.45 7.85
N LEU A 325 8.59 -1.21 8.62
CA LEU A 325 7.61 -0.59 9.51
C LEU A 325 8.26 0.00 10.75
N ASP A 326 9.40 -0.52 11.21
CA ASP A 326 10.11 0.05 12.34
C ASP A 326 10.53 1.49 12.04
N THR A 327 11.17 1.72 10.89
CA THR A 327 11.55 3.06 10.47
C THR A 327 10.32 3.97 10.29
N PHE A 328 9.24 3.48 9.71
CA PHE A 328 8.01 4.27 9.56
C PHE A 328 7.40 4.66 10.90
N LEU A 329 7.31 3.73 11.86
CA LEU A 329 6.72 3.99 13.17
C LEU A 329 7.49 5.03 13.99
N GLU A 330 8.80 5.19 13.78
CA GLU A 330 9.59 6.26 14.38
C GLU A 330 9.14 7.66 13.96
N THR A 331 8.46 7.76 12.81
CA THR A 331 7.92 9.03 12.29
C THR A 331 6.57 9.41 12.89
N LEU A 332 5.91 8.48 13.58
CA LEU A 332 4.59 8.69 14.16
C LEU A 332 4.68 9.12 15.63
N PRO A 333 3.67 9.84 16.16
CA PRO A 333 3.57 10.09 17.58
C PRO A 333 3.66 8.79 18.40
N PRO A 334 4.14 8.82 19.65
CA PRO A 334 4.14 7.65 20.52
C PRO A 334 2.75 7.04 20.66
N ALA A 335 2.68 5.72 20.85
CA ALA A 335 1.42 5.02 21.08
C ALA A 335 0.72 5.56 22.34
N GLU A 336 -0.59 5.78 22.27
CA GLU A 336 -1.40 6.16 23.43
C GLU A 336 -1.70 4.97 24.34
N THR A 337 -1.70 3.76 23.77
CA THR A 337 -2.01 2.52 24.47
C THR A 337 -0.82 1.57 24.51
N ALA A 338 -0.70 0.82 25.62
CA ALA A 338 0.31 -0.24 25.70
C ALA A 338 -0.02 -1.40 24.77
N ASP A 339 1.01 -2.04 24.20
CA ASP A 339 0.86 -3.25 23.40
C ASP A 339 0.13 -4.34 24.19
N LYS A 340 -0.96 -4.84 23.60
CA LYS A 340 -1.70 -5.99 24.13
C LYS A 340 -1.34 -7.25 23.33
N PRO A 341 -1.25 -8.42 23.97
CA PRO A 341 -1.03 -9.67 23.25
C PRO A 341 -2.11 -9.94 22.21
N ALA A 342 -3.38 -9.69 22.54
CA ALA A 342 -4.53 -9.86 21.67
C ALA A 342 -5.14 -8.50 21.33
N THR A 343 -5.20 -8.20 20.04
CA THR A 343 -5.78 -6.97 19.50
C THR A 343 -6.84 -7.32 18.46
N ILE A 344 -7.85 -6.50 18.33
CA ILE A 344 -8.87 -6.58 17.29
C ILE A 344 -9.09 -5.19 16.71
N LEU A 345 -9.21 -5.12 15.39
CA LEU A 345 -9.75 -3.99 14.64
C LEU A 345 -11.17 -4.39 14.21
N PRO A 346 -12.18 -4.04 14.98
CA PRO A 346 -13.53 -4.61 14.81
C PRO A 346 -14.22 -4.13 13.53
N ASP A 347 -14.00 -2.88 13.11
CA ASP A 347 -14.61 -2.33 11.89
C ASP A 347 -13.91 -2.88 10.64
N ALA A 348 -12.59 -3.10 10.72
CA ALA A 348 -11.80 -3.76 9.67
C ALA A 348 -11.94 -5.29 9.69
N SER A 349 -12.49 -5.87 10.74
CA SER A 349 -12.60 -7.33 10.95
C SER A 349 -11.24 -8.05 10.87
N ILE A 350 -10.22 -7.49 11.51
CA ILE A 350 -8.87 -8.06 11.58
C ILE A 350 -8.51 -8.32 13.03
N ALA A 351 -7.99 -9.52 13.33
CA ALA A 351 -7.51 -9.87 14.67
C ALA A 351 -6.04 -10.21 14.66
N ILE A 352 -5.30 -9.73 15.65
CA ILE A 352 -3.87 -9.95 15.81
C ILE A 352 -3.57 -10.49 17.20
N TRP A 353 -2.68 -11.49 17.25
CA TRP A 353 -2.10 -11.96 18.47
C TRP A 353 -0.58 -11.90 18.37
N ARG A 354 0.09 -11.40 19.44
CA ARG A 354 1.54 -11.26 19.45
C ARG A 354 2.16 -11.48 20.82
N LYS A 355 3.34 -12.06 20.79
CA LYS A 355 4.31 -12.12 21.90
C LYS A 355 5.72 -12.05 21.30
N PRO A 356 6.77 -11.83 22.11
CA PRO A 356 8.13 -11.83 21.57
C PRO A 356 8.41 -13.05 20.69
N GLY A 357 8.77 -12.83 19.43
CA GLY A 357 9.07 -13.87 18.45
C GLY A 357 7.86 -14.63 17.88
N THR A 358 6.65 -14.31 18.28
CA THR A 358 5.43 -14.95 17.78
C THR A 358 4.41 -13.91 17.34
N PHE A 359 3.84 -14.10 16.15
CA PHE A 359 2.81 -13.24 15.59
C PHE A 359 1.80 -14.07 14.82
N MET A 360 0.54 -13.75 15.00
CA MET A 360 -0.56 -14.27 14.19
C MET A 360 -1.47 -13.12 13.78
N LEU A 361 -1.84 -13.08 12.50
CA LEU A 361 -2.91 -12.23 11.97
C LEU A 361 -4.00 -13.13 11.40
N PHE A 362 -5.25 -12.82 11.73
CA PHE A 362 -6.44 -13.45 11.21
C PHE A 362 -7.24 -12.42 10.40
N ASP A 363 -7.20 -12.55 9.08
CA ASP A 363 -7.89 -11.65 8.15
C ASP A 363 -9.32 -12.12 7.89
N CYS A 364 -10.27 -11.42 8.48
CA CYS A 364 -11.69 -11.57 8.20
C CYS A 364 -12.27 -10.29 7.55
N SER A 365 -11.42 -9.46 6.97
CA SER A 365 -11.83 -8.19 6.41
C SER A 365 -12.90 -8.35 5.33
N PRO A 366 -13.95 -7.52 5.33
CA PRO A 366 -15.02 -7.61 4.35
C PRO A 366 -14.54 -7.14 2.97
N LEU A 367 -15.26 -7.53 1.93
CA LEU A 367 -15.13 -6.98 0.59
C LEU A 367 -16.11 -5.80 0.48
N LEU A 368 -15.60 -4.57 0.62
CA LEU A 368 -16.41 -3.35 0.71
C LEU A 368 -16.50 -2.63 -0.63
N GLY A 369 -17.48 -2.99 -1.46
CA GLY A 369 -17.79 -2.23 -2.68
C GLY A 369 -16.87 -2.47 -3.87
N GLU A 370 -16.81 -1.50 -4.77
CA GLU A 370 -16.13 -1.62 -6.08
C GLU A 370 -14.63 -1.30 -6.03
N PHE A 371 -14.09 -0.84 -4.90
CA PHE A 371 -12.70 -0.42 -4.80
C PHE A 371 -11.73 -1.59 -4.67
N SER A 372 -10.63 -1.43 -5.23
CA SER A 372 -9.83 -2.36 -5.97
C SER A 372 -8.75 -3.09 -5.18
N HIS A 373 -8.53 -2.76 -3.90
CA HIS A 373 -7.40 -3.33 -3.15
C HIS A 373 -7.71 -4.63 -2.42
N PHE A 374 -8.96 -5.07 -2.43
CA PHE A 374 -9.38 -6.29 -1.75
C PHE A 374 -9.00 -7.55 -2.51
N HIS A 375 -8.62 -8.58 -1.75
CA HIS A 375 -8.53 -9.95 -2.23
C HIS A 375 -9.63 -10.79 -1.58
N ALA A 376 -10.05 -11.85 -2.24
CA ALA A 376 -10.87 -12.91 -1.66
C ALA A 376 -10.03 -13.78 -0.70
N GLY A 377 -10.50 -14.97 -0.35
CA GLY A 377 -9.74 -15.87 0.53
C GLY A 377 -9.77 -15.44 1.99
N LYS A 378 -10.91 -14.93 2.44
CA LYS A 378 -11.07 -14.45 3.81
C LYS A 378 -11.00 -15.59 4.84
N GLN A 379 -10.84 -15.22 6.12
CA GLN A 379 -10.45 -16.08 7.24
C GLN A 379 -9.02 -16.67 7.07
N ALA A 380 -8.16 -16.00 6.30
CA ALA A 380 -6.77 -16.37 6.14
C ALA A 380 -5.96 -16.08 7.41
N VAL A 381 -4.92 -16.90 7.64
CA VAL A 381 -4.02 -16.75 8.78
C VAL A 381 -2.59 -16.55 8.34
N THR A 382 -1.92 -15.58 8.95
CA THR A 382 -0.47 -15.38 8.89
C THR A 382 0.14 -15.84 10.21
N LEU A 383 1.30 -16.50 10.20
CA LEU A 383 1.92 -17.07 11.39
C LEU A 383 3.43 -16.89 11.38
N PHE A 384 3.97 -16.37 12.49
CA PHE A 384 5.39 -16.35 12.81
C PHE A 384 5.65 -17.12 14.11
N PHE A 385 6.73 -17.90 14.11
CA PHE A 385 7.31 -18.49 15.31
C PHE A 385 8.83 -18.29 15.32
N GLY A 386 9.39 -17.91 16.46
CA GLY A 386 10.84 -17.71 16.60
C GLY A 386 11.39 -16.62 15.66
N ASN A 387 10.61 -15.54 15.42
CA ASN A 387 10.91 -14.46 14.48
C ASN A 387 10.98 -14.90 13.00
N ARG A 388 10.45 -16.09 12.65
CA ARG A 388 10.43 -16.60 11.28
C ARG A 388 9.00 -16.79 10.79
N PRO A 389 8.69 -16.40 9.54
CA PRO A 389 7.38 -16.64 8.95
C PRO A 389 7.19 -18.10 8.59
N PHE A 390 6.01 -18.65 8.86
CA PHE A 390 5.60 -20.00 8.47
C PHE A 390 4.39 -19.99 7.55
N LEU A 391 3.33 -19.26 7.94
CA LEU A 391 2.18 -19.01 7.07
C LEU A 391 2.19 -17.54 6.65
N SER A 392 1.98 -17.29 5.38
CA SER A 392 1.88 -15.94 4.83
C SER A 392 0.76 -15.86 3.80
N ASP A 393 0.33 -14.65 3.50
CA ASP A 393 -0.50 -14.42 2.34
C ASP A 393 0.33 -14.59 1.06
N SER A 394 -0.33 -14.84 -0.09
CA SER A 394 0.33 -14.92 -1.39
C SER A 394 0.89 -13.57 -1.83
N ASN A 395 0.32 -12.49 -1.31
CA ASN A 395 0.63 -11.09 -1.62
C ASN A 395 0.47 -10.78 -3.11
N CYS A 396 0.44 -9.52 -3.47
CA CYS A 396 0.66 -9.06 -4.83
C CYS A 396 1.30 -7.69 -4.81
N CYS A 397 2.44 -7.57 -5.46
CA CYS A 397 3.17 -6.32 -5.55
C CYS A 397 3.10 -5.70 -6.95
N SER A 398 2.36 -6.26 -7.89
CA SER A 398 2.32 -5.76 -9.27
C SER A 398 0.95 -5.77 -9.89
N TYR A 399 0.46 -4.58 -10.22
CA TYR A 399 -0.75 -4.44 -11.03
C TYR A 399 -0.58 -4.91 -12.48
N ASP A 400 0.67 -4.99 -12.97
CA ASP A 400 1.01 -5.46 -14.31
C ASP A 400 1.34 -6.95 -14.36
N ASP A 401 1.30 -7.65 -13.20
CA ASP A 401 1.50 -9.09 -13.18
C ASP A 401 0.34 -9.79 -13.89
N ASP A 402 0.66 -10.72 -14.80
CA ASP A 402 -0.35 -11.47 -15.55
C ASP A 402 -1.30 -12.26 -14.65
N ASP A 403 -0.81 -12.66 -13.47
CA ASP A 403 -1.59 -13.40 -12.47
C ASP A 403 -2.33 -12.50 -11.47
N PHE A 404 -2.24 -11.17 -11.60
CA PHE A 404 -2.86 -10.24 -10.64
C PHE A 404 -4.35 -10.53 -10.41
N ALA A 405 -5.15 -10.56 -11.48
CA ALA A 405 -6.58 -10.83 -11.38
C ALA A 405 -6.93 -12.32 -11.37
N THR A 406 -6.13 -13.14 -12.02
CA THR A 406 -6.42 -14.56 -12.25
C THR A 406 -5.90 -15.49 -11.17
N TRP A 407 -5.01 -15.02 -10.29
CA TRP A 407 -4.47 -15.76 -9.16
C TRP A 407 -4.53 -14.95 -7.87
N PHE A 408 -3.77 -13.86 -7.74
CA PHE A 408 -3.55 -13.19 -6.45
C PHE A 408 -4.82 -12.64 -5.80
N LYS A 409 -5.81 -12.22 -6.58
CA LYS A 409 -7.11 -11.77 -6.05
C LYS A 409 -8.10 -12.92 -5.83
N GLN A 410 -7.80 -14.10 -6.34
CA GLN A 410 -8.71 -15.24 -6.24
C GLN A 410 -8.60 -15.96 -4.90
N PRO A 411 -9.69 -16.55 -4.39
CA PRO A 411 -9.65 -17.30 -3.12
C PRO A 411 -8.62 -18.42 -3.11
N GLU A 412 -8.36 -19.05 -4.25
CA GLU A 412 -7.44 -20.17 -4.40
C GLU A 412 -5.98 -19.82 -4.06
N ALA A 413 -5.64 -18.53 -4.07
CA ALA A 413 -4.30 -18.05 -3.70
C ALA A 413 -4.11 -17.86 -2.19
N HIS A 414 -5.12 -18.06 -1.36
CA HIS A 414 -5.11 -17.69 0.06
C HIS A 414 -5.30 -18.88 0.99
N SER A 415 -5.01 -18.69 2.30
CA SER A 415 -5.19 -19.68 3.36
C SER A 415 -6.66 -19.77 3.78
N THR A 416 -7.53 -20.29 2.92
CA THR A 416 -8.98 -20.30 3.07
C THR A 416 -9.59 -21.70 2.87
N LEU A 417 -10.90 -21.77 2.78
CA LEU A 417 -11.66 -22.97 2.42
C LEU A 417 -12.10 -22.90 0.95
N LEU A 418 -11.90 -23.99 0.22
CA LEU A 418 -12.47 -24.18 -1.11
C LEU A 418 -13.56 -25.24 -1.05
N VAL A 419 -14.69 -25.00 -1.73
CA VAL A 419 -15.82 -25.91 -1.90
C VAL A 419 -15.91 -26.32 -3.35
N ASN A 420 -15.79 -27.62 -3.64
CA ASN A 420 -15.67 -28.16 -5.00
C ASN A 420 -14.57 -27.46 -5.83
N GLY A 421 -13.47 -27.05 -5.15
CA GLY A 421 -12.34 -26.36 -5.76
C GLY A 421 -12.54 -24.86 -6.02
N ARG A 422 -13.64 -24.27 -5.53
CA ARG A 422 -13.94 -22.84 -5.68
C ARG A 422 -14.03 -22.14 -4.34
N GLY A 423 -13.58 -20.89 -4.31
CA GLY A 423 -13.66 -20.07 -3.11
C GLY A 423 -15.00 -19.35 -2.91
N GLU A 424 -15.04 -18.56 -1.88
CA GLU A 424 -16.24 -17.94 -1.33
C GLU A 424 -16.76 -16.72 -2.11
N SER A 425 -15.92 -16.13 -2.95
CA SER A 425 -16.22 -14.89 -3.69
C SER A 425 -15.87 -15.05 -5.17
N VAL A 426 -16.43 -14.18 -6.02
CA VAL A 426 -16.18 -14.16 -7.47
C VAL A 426 -15.80 -12.75 -7.90
N ILE A 427 -14.64 -12.61 -8.52
CA ILE A 427 -14.20 -11.38 -9.17
C ILE A 427 -14.22 -11.55 -10.69
N GLU A 428 -14.64 -10.51 -11.40
CA GLU A 428 -14.52 -10.38 -12.84
C GLU A 428 -13.55 -9.25 -13.20
N GLY A 429 -12.57 -9.54 -14.04
CA GLY A 429 -11.51 -8.58 -14.32
C GLY A 429 -10.65 -8.30 -13.09
N ARG A 430 -10.17 -7.06 -12.97
CA ARG A 430 -9.20 -6.69 -11.93
C ARG A 430 -9.85 -6.19 -10.63
N TYR A 431 -11.05 -5.60 -10.72
CA TYR A 431 -11.60 -4.79 -9.63
C TYR A 431 -13.10 -4.95 -9.40
N HIS A 432 -13.77 -5.75 -10.21
CA HIS A 432 -15.23 -5.91 -10.12
C HIS A 432 -15.59 -7.21 -9.40
N TRP A 433 -16.22 -7.09 -8.20
CA TRP A 433 -16.72 -8.22 -7.43
C TRP A 433 -18.16 -8.53 -7.84
N ILE A 434 -18.37 -9.62 -8.60
CA ILE A 434 -19.71 -10.10 -8.96
C ILE A 434 -20.41 -10.67 -7.74
N ALA A 435 -19.67 -11.37 -6.89
CA ALA A 435 -20.18 -11.97 -5.67
C ALA A 435 -19.11 -11.83 -4.56
N ALA A 436 -19.48 -11.19 -3.47
CA ALA A 436 -18.61 -10.91 -2.34
C ALA A 436 -19.10 -11.62 -1.07
N SER A 437 -18.24 -12.41 -0.45
CA SER A 437 -18.49 -13.08 0.82
C SER A 437 -18.72 -12.09 1.97
N LYS A 438 -19.39 -12.56 3.01
CA LYS A 438 -19.55 -11.81 4.27
C LYS A 438 -18.94 -12.60 5.41
N THR A 439 -18.15 -11.90 6.21
CA THR A 439 -17.53 -12.43 7.42
C THR A 439 -18.10 -11.75 8.66
N THR A 440 -18.14 -12.48 9.75
CA THR A 440 -18.49 -11.94 11.06
C THR A 440 -17.40 -12.35 12.05
N LEU A 441 -16.53 -11.41 12.39
CA LEU A 441 -15.46 -11.62 13.37
C LEU A 441 -16.03 -11.42 14.78
N HIS A 442 -15.83 -12.44 15.65
CA HIS A 442 -16.25 -12.38 17.04
C HIS A 442 -15.15 -11.80 17.95
N PRO A 443 -15.50 -11.28 19.13
CA PRO A 443 -14.48 -10.83 20.09
C PRO A 443 -13.58 -11.98 20.56
N TRP A 444 -12.38 -11.64 21.04
CA TRP A 444 -11.50 -12.58 21.69
C TRP A 444 -12.16 -13.25 22.91
N ASP A 445 -12.06 -14.58 22.97
CA ASP A 445 -12.41 -15.39 24.14
C ASP A 445 -11.12 -16.02 24.68
N GLY A 446 -10.53 -15.41 25.70
CA GLY A 446 -9.20 -15.76 26.18
C GLY A 446 -8.13 -15.62 25.08
N ASN A 447 -7.57 -16.75 24.66
CA ASN A 447 -6.59 -16.81 23.56
C ASN A 447 -7.20 -17.29 22.22
N SER A 448 -8.52 -17.34 22.14
CA SER A 448 -9.23 -17.81 20.95
C SER A 448 -9.97 -16.66 20.28
N ILE A 449 -9.97 -16.66 18.95
CA ILE A 449 -10.72 -15.74 18.09
C ILE A 449 -11.48 -16.57 17.07
N SER A 450 -12.68 -16.18 16.72
CA SER A 450 -13.48 -16.91 15.74
C SER A 450 -14.15 -15.98 14.74
N SER A 451 -14.42 -16.51 13.55
CA SER A 451 -15.21 -15.83 12.53
C SER A 451 -16.14 -16.81 11.83
N ASP A 452 -17.34 -16.34 11.52
CA ASP A 452 -18.29 -17.01 10.63
C ASP A 452 -18.19 -16.41 9.24
N MET A 453 -18.39 -17.25 8.21
CA MET A 453 -18.42 -16.82 6.83
C MET A 453 -19.64 -17.34 6.10
N ASP A 454 -20.30 -16.42 5.39
CA ASP A 454 -21.29 -16.70 4.37
C ASP A 454 -20.67 -16.41 2.99
N GLY A 455 -20.39 -17.46 2.22
CA GLY A 455 -19.87 -17.33 0.87
C GLY A 455 -20.97 -16.89 -0.12
N ALA A 456 -20.56 -16.27 -1.21
CA ALA A 456 -21.45 -15.72 -2.22
C ALA A 456 -21.29 -16.39 -3.60
N SER A 457 -20.25 -17.21 -3.80
CA SER A 457 -20.11 -17.96 -5.06
C SER A 457 -21.16 -19.08 -5.17
N PRO A 458 -21.46 -19.55 -6.39
CA PRO A 458 -22.48 -20.61 -6.60
C PRO A 458 -22.20 -21.91 -5.83
N GLU A 459 -20.94 -22.31 -5.70
CA GLU A 459 -20.51 -23.52 -4.97
C GLU A 459 -20.71 -23.39 -3.47
N TRP A 460 -20.73 -22.16 -2.98
CA TRP A 460 -20.91 -21.82 -1.57
C TRP A 460 -22.37 -21.65 -1.17
N ASN A 461 -23.30 -21.83 -2.09
CA ASN A 461 -24.70 -21.78 -1.74
C ASN A 461 -24.99 -22.77 -0.59
N ASP A 462 -25.61 -22.26 0.51
CA ASP A 462 -25.93 -23.00 1.76
C ASP A 462 -24.70 -23.53 2.56
N VAL A 463 -23.48 -23.08 2.24
CA VAL A 463 -22.30 -23.36 3.08
C VAL A 463 -22.25 -22.39 4.25
N ARG A 464 -22.02 -22.93 5.43
CA ARG A 464 -21.66 -22.17 6.63
C ARG A 464 -20.30 -22.66 7.11
N TRP A 465 -19.40 -21.73 7.30
CA TRP A 465 -18.06 -22.02 7.77
C TRP A 465 -17.68 -21.14 8.95
N THR A 466 -17.40 -21.79 10.09
CA THR A 466 -16.81 -21.14 11.27
C THR A 466 -15.38 -21.58 11.40
N ARG A 467 -14.44 -20.62 11.48
CA ARG A 467 -13.05 -20.86 11.80
C ARG A 467 -12.73 -20.28 13.18
N ILE A 468 -12.08 -21.07 14.02
CA ILE A 468 -11.64 -20.68 15.37
C ILE A 468 -10.12 -20.84 15.42
N VAL A 469 -9.42 -19.75 15.70
CA VAL A 469 -7.95 -19.73 15.86
C VAL A 469 -7.65 -19.54 17.34
N THR A 470 -6.86 -20.46 17.91
CA THR A 470 -6.42 -20.40 19.31
C THR A 470 -4.91 -20.32 19.37
N MET A 471 -4.38 -19.35 20.11
CA MET A 471 -2.95 -19.13 20.28
C MET A 471 -2.48 -19.51 21.67
N ALA A 472 -1.38 -20.24 21.73
CA ALA A 472 -0.56 -20.44 22.92
C ALA A 472 0.88 -20.01 22.58
N ASP A 473 1.82 -20.09 23.56
CA ASP A 473 3.15 -19.52 23.37
C ASP A 473 3.89 -20.06 22.13
N ASP A 474 3.86 -21.37 21.94
CA ASP A 474 4.53 -22.07 20.84
C ASP A 474 3.56 -22.91 19.98
N THR A 475 2.26 -22.62 20.07
CA THR A 475 1.23 -23.40 19.38
C THR A 475 0.13 -22.51 18.84
N MET A 476 -0.23 -22.73 17.57
CA MET A 476 -1.48 -22.27 16.98
C MET A 476 -2.36 -23.47 16.65
N THR A 477 -3.63 -23.40 17.01
CA THR A 477 -4.64 -24.36 16.54
C THR A 477 -5.70 -23.64 15.72
N VAL A 478 -6.09 -24.25 14.60
CA VAL A 478 -7.17 -23.79 13.74
C VAL A 478 -8.24 -24.88 13.72
N LYS A 479 -9.41 -24.58 14.27
CA LYS A 479 -10.57 -25.46 14.22
C LYS A 479 -11.55 -24.93 13.16
N ASP A 480 -11.85 -25.77 12.19
CA ASP A 480 -12.81 -25.48 11.13
C ASP A 480 -14.08 -26.31 11.34
N ILE A 481 -15.22 -25.64 11.30
CA ILE A 481 -16.57 -26.25 11.39
C ILE A 481 -17.31 -25.84 10.12
N ILE A 482 -17.57 -26.81 9.25
CA ILE A 482 -18.15 -26.60 7.93
C ILE A 482 -19.44 -27.40 7.88
N HIS A 483 -20.50 -26.74 7.40
CA HIS A 483 -21.80 -27.35 7.15
C HIS A 483 -22.32 -26.97 5.77
N LYS A 484 -22.87 -27.95 5.05
CA LYS A 484 -23.60 -27.77 3.79
C LYS A 484 -24.76 -28.75 3.75
N SER A 485 -25.90 -28.33 3.20
CA SER A 485 -27.12 -29.19 3.14
C SER A 485 -26.94 -30.40 2.21
N THR A 486 -26.01 -30.35 1.28
CA THR A 486 -25.65 -31.43 0.35
C THR A 486 -24.18 -31.79 0.46
N THR A 487 -23.81 -32.99 0.02
CA THR A 487 -22.39 -33.38 0.03
C THR A 487 -21.58 -32.57 -0.99
N ALA A 488 -20.36 -32.22 -0.59
CA ALA A 488 -19.40 -31.52 -1.43
C ALA A 488 -17.97 -31.99 -1.09
N ASP A 489 -17.01 -31.57 -1.92
CA ASP A 489 -15.59 -31.71 -1.63
C ASP A 489 -15.10 -30.41 -0.97
N PHE A 490 -14.54 -30.51 0.23
CA PHE A 490 -13.95 -29.39 0.94
C PHE A 490 -12.44 -29.50 0.93
N THR A 491 -11.75 -28.37 0.70
CA THR A 491 -10.30 -28.28 0.75
C THR A 491 -9.89 -27.11 1.64
N LEU A 492 -9.25 -27.37 2.76
CA LEU A 492 -8.58 -26.34 3.56
C LEU A 492 -7.20 -26.08 2.99
N VAL A 493 -6.90 -24.82 2.75
CA VAL A 493 -5.62 -24.33 2.21
C VAL A 493 -4.85 -23.59 3.28
N PHE A 494 -3.54 -23.84 3.37
CA PHE A 494 -2.60 -23.06 4.20
C PHE A 494 -1.40 -22.69 3.32
N ASN A 495 -1.23 -21.39 3.06
CA ASN A 495 -0.08 -20.88 2.30
C ASN A 495 1.16 -20.85 3.18
N LEU A 496 2.22 -21.50 2.73
CA LEU A 496 3.53 -21.40 3.36
C LEU A 496 4.29 -20.17 2.83
N HIS A 497 5.03 -19.54 3.73
CA HIS A 497 6.01 -18.54 3.29
C HIS A 497 7.04 -19.20 2.36
N PRO A 498 7.51 -18.50 1.28
CA PRO A 498 8.44 -19.08 0.30
C PRO A 498 9.71 -19.71 0.87
N ASP A 499 10.22 -19.19 1.99
CA ASP A 499 11.41 -19.74 2.67
C ASP A 499 11.15 -21.04 3.44
N VAL A 500 9.90 -21.45 3.60
CA VAL A 500 9.55 -22.64 4.38
C VAL A 500 9.75 -23.89 3.54
N LYS A 501 10.52 -24.83 4.09
CA LYS A 501 10.65 -26.20 3.56
C LYS A 501 9.66 -27.10 4.28
N ALA A 502 8.88 -27.87 3.54
CA ALA A 502 7.87 -28.78 4.06
C ALA A 502 8.22 -30.23 3.73
N VAL A 503 8.11 -31.10 4.73
CA VAL A 503 8.19 -32.57 4.57
C VAL A 503 6.88 -33.17 5.08
N ILE A 504 6.16 -33.87 4.21
CA ILE A 504 4.82 -34.42 4.47
C ILE A 504 4.91 -35.88 4.84
N ASP A 505 4.15 -36.28 5.87
CA ASP A 505 3.97 -37.66 6.30
C ASP A 505 2.49 -37.90 6.71
N GLY A 506 1.68 -38.33 5.77
CA GLY A 506 0.26 -38.60 5.95
C GLY A 506 -0.55 -37.37 6.39
N THR A 507 -0.94 -37.30 7.66
CA THR A 507 -1.66 -36.18 8.25
C THR A 507 -0.73 -35.13 8.88
N LYS A 508 0.59 -35.30 8.77
CA LYS A 508 1.59 -34.46 9.42
C LYS A 508 2.50 -33.77 8.42
N ALA A 509 2.98 -32.61 8.80
CA ALA A 509 4.02 -31.91 8.08
C ALA A 509 5.09 -31.40 9.06
N THR A 510 6.36 -31.53 8.67
CA THR A 510 7.47 -30.83 9.32
C THR A 510 7.86 -29.65 8.47
N LEU A 511 7.69 -28.45 9.04
CA LEU A 511 7.98 -27.18 8.41
C LEU A 511 9.27 -26.61 9.00
N SER A 512 10.20 -26.17 8.18
CA SER A 512 11.45 -25.57 8.65
C SER A 512 11.76 -24.26 7.93
N ASN A 513 12.18 -23.26 8.70
CA ASN A 513 12.62 -21.96 8.20
C ASN A 513 13.76 -21.45 9.08
N ASP A 514 14.95 -21.33 8.50
CA ASP A 514 16.17 -20.75 9.09
C ASP A 514 16.38 -21.15 10.57
N GLY A 515 16.50 -22.45 10.83
CA GLY A 515 16.78 -23.02 12.15
C GLY A 515 15.57 -23.17 13.07
N VAL A 516 14.40 -22.66 12.70
CA VAL A 516 13.15 -22.90 13.44
C VAL A 516 12.36 -24.02 12.78
N THR A 517 11.83 -24.94 13.59
CA THR A 517 11.02 -26.05 13.12
C THR A 517 9.63 -26.01 13.75
N VAL A 518 8.62 -26.23 12.91
CA VAL A 518 7.20 -26.33 13.30
C VAL A 518 6.66 -27.69 12.83
N ARG A 519 6.01 -28.42 13.73
CA ARG A 519 5.23 -29.60 13.38
C ARG A 519 3.78 -29.20 13.20
N ALA A 520 3.25 -29.46 12.02
CA ALA A 520 1.84 -29.30 11.74
C ALA A 520 1.16 -30.67 11.71
N GLU A 521 -0.06 -30.77 12.25
CA GLU A 521 -0.89 -31.96 12.22
C GLU A 521 -2.32 -31.60 11.81
N PHE A 522 -2.91 -32.37 10.91
CA PHE A 522 -4.18 -32.10 10.27
C PHE A 522 -5.18 -33.26 10.51
N GLY A 523 -6.47 -32.95 10.48
CA GLY A 523 -7.54 -33.95 10.68
C GLY A 523 -7.77 -34.89 9.50
N ALA A 524 -7.06 -34.72 8.37
CA ALA A 524 -7.07 -35.61 7.21
C ALA A 524 -5.69 -35.56 6.51
N PRO A 525 -5.41 -36.47 5.58
CA PRO A 525 -4.16 -36.42 4.80
C PRO A 525 -3.94 -35.06 4.15
N VAL A 526 -2.69 -34.58 4.23
CA VAL A 526 -2.27 -33.31 3.66
C VAL A 526 -1.36 -33.53 2.47
N GLU A 527 -1.49 -32.71 1.45
CA GLU A 527 -0.57 -32.66 0.32
C GLU A 527 0.10 -31.28 0.22
N ALA A 528 1.32 -31.27 -0.32
CA ALA A 528 2.03 -30.03 -0.66
C ALA A 528 1.86 -29.77 -2.15
N VAL A 529 1.28 -28.64 -2.49
CA VAL A 529 1.01 -28.22 -3.88
C VAL A 529 1.84 -26.97 -4.18
N GLN A 530 2.50 -26.97 -5.34
CA GLN A 530 3.22 -25.79 -5.82
C GLN A 530 2.22 -24.68 -6.12
N ALA A 531 2.54 -23.48 -5.66
CA ALA A 531 1.79 -22.26 -5.86
C ALA A 531 2.73 -21.10 -6.22
N THR A 532 2.17 -19.92 -6.38
CA THR A 532 2.92 -18.70 -6.65
C THR A 532 2.63 -17.69 -5.55
N GLY A 533 3.65 -17.01 -5.08
CA GLY A 533 3.57 -15.93 -4.11
C GLY A 533 4.61 -14.86 -4.40
N TYR A 534 4.73 -13.92 -3.50
CA TYR A 534 5.78 -12.91 -3.52
C TYR A 534 6.66 -13.05 -2.28
N GLN A 535 7.97 -12.86 -2.47
CA GLN A 535 8.92 -12.65 -1.38
C GLN A 535 9.55 -11.28 -1.55
N GLY A 536 9.27 -10.40 -0.63
CA GLY A 536 9.57 -8.99 -0.83
C GLY A 536 8.77 -8.45 -2.03
N TYR A 537 9.48 -8.15 -3.11
CA TYR A 537 8.92 -7.55 -4.33
C TYR A 537 9.07 -8.45 -5.56
N ARG A 538 9.47 -9.69 -5.36
CA ARG A 538 9.70 -10.66 -6.44
C ARG A 538 8.67 -11.76 -6.37
N LYS A 539 8.07 -12.05 -7.52
CA LYS A 539 7.25 -13.23 -7.73
C LYS A 539 8.12 -14.48 -7.62
N VAL A 540 7.76 -15.39 -6.76
CA VAL A 540 8.53 -16.59 -6.45
C VAL A 540 7.62 -17.82 -6.33
N PRO A 541 8.16 -19.03 -6.57
CA PRO A 541 7.45 -20.26 -6.22
C PRO A 541 7.18 -20.30 -4.73
N SER A 542 5.99 -20.72 -4.35
CA SER A 542 5.57 -20.98 -2.99
C SER A 542 4.93 -22.37 -2.87
N THR A 543 4.53 -22.75 -1.67
CA THR A 543 3.89 -24.03 -1.41
C THR A 543 2.59 -23.81 -0.64
N GLN A 544 1.53 -24.48 -1.05
CA GLN A 544 0.30 -24.63 -0.28
C GLN A 544 0.22 -26.01 0.33
N LEU A 545 -0.17 -26.08 1.60
CA LEU A 545 -0.64 -27.32 2.22
C LEU A 545 -2.15 -27.40 1.99
N ARG A 546 -2.61 -28.50 1.41
CA ARG A 546 -4.03 -28.75 1.11
C ARG A 546 -4.52 -29.98 1.85
N VAL A 547 -5.62 -29.82 2.60
CA VAL A 547 -6.25 -30.88 3.40
C VAL A 547 -7.63 -31.15 2.82
N HIS A 548 -7.89 -32.36 2.35
CA HIS A 548 -9.09 -32.71 1.59
C HIS A 548 -10.11 -33.52 2.38
N PHE A 549 -11.37 -33.16 2.26
CA PHE A 549 -12.54 -33.86 2.78
C PHE A 549 -13.53 -34.07 1.63
N LYS A 550 -13.65 -35.32 1.13
CA LYS A 550 -14.41 -35.61 -0.10
C LYS A 550 -15.80 -36.14 0.19
N GLY A 551 -16.80 -35.64 -0.53
CA GLY A 551 -18.16 -36.14 -0.49
C GLY A 551 -18.83 -35.98 0.88
N MET A 552 -18.53 -34.92 1.63
CA MET A 552 -19.03 -34.69 2.99
C MET A 552 -20.04 -33.55 3.01
N ALA A 553 -21.00 -33.59 3.93
CA ALA A 553 -21.92 -32.49 4.22
C ALA A 553 -21.48 -31.69 5.44
N ASP A 554 -20.89 -32.39 6.43
CA ASP A 554 -20.43 -31.82 7.67
C ASP A 554 -18.95 -32.18 7.89
N VAL A 555 -18.15 -31.18 8.21
CA VAL A 555 -16.74 -31.38 8.62
C VAL A 555 -16.47 -30.58 9.88
N THR A 556 -15.93 -31.26 10.90
CA THR A 556 -15.31 -30.59 12.03
C THR A 556 -13.88 -31.13 12.14
N THR A 557 -12.91 -30.25 11.99
CA THR A 557 -11.50 -30.64 11.97
C THR A 557 -10.63 -29.66 12.75
N VAL A 558 -9.46 -30.10 13.16
CA VAL A 558 -8.45 -29.27 13.83
C VAL A 558 -7.13 -29.42 13.10
N SER A 559 -6.52 -28.32 12.77
CA SER A 559 -5.14 -28.23 12.31
C SER A 559 -4.31 -27.58 13.42
N SER A 560 -3.14 -28.12 13.73
CA SER A 560 -2.25 -27.58 14.75
C SER A 560 -0.86 -27.31 14.19
N PHE A 561 -0.23 -26.24 14.67
CA PHE A 561 1.13 -25.82 14.31
C PHE A 561 1.89 -25.61 15.62
N ASN A 562 2.88 -26.47 15.88
CA ASN A 562 3.62 -26.49 17.13
C ASN A 562 5.10 -26.25 16.85
N ARG A 563 5.68 -25.21 17.45
CA ARG A 563 7.12 -24.93 17.39
C ARG A 563 7.87 -25.86 18.33
N PHE A 564 9.07 -26.29 17.93
CA PHE A 564 9.98 -27.11 18.71
C PHE A 564 11.29 -26.38 19.00
#